data_3b9734fb3d6d905fc707cbaf233e3379
#
_entry.id   3b9734fb3d6d905fc707cbaf233e3379
#
_cell.length_a   1.000
_cell.length_b   1.000
_cell.length_c   1.000
_cell.angle_alpha   90.00
_cell.angle_beta   90.00
_cell.angle_gamma   90.00
#
_symmetry.space_group_name_H-M   'P 1'
#
loop_
_entity.id
_entity.type
_entity.pdbx_description
1 polymer ?
#
loop_
_entity_poly.entity_id
_entity_poly.type
_entity_poly.pdbx_seq_one_letter_code
_entity_poly.pdbx_strand_id
1 'polypeptide(L)'
;MREEIEKVLEAMREDYKRWSNASKLRSGVSGVDKIQYEMIVNYCNGLEVEENPRYWKIISTSGSGTQRSVSGFIAKAGDKKFREGDMLKAAGWASPARNFARGNVLDGTGVDSVRWTGIG
;
A
#
# COMPACT_ATOMS: atom_id res chain seq x y z
N MET A 1 -1.75 -7.13 15.10
CA MET A 1 -1.17 -6.13 14.16
C MET A 1 -1.19 -6.59 12.70
N ARG A 2 -0.84 -7.85 12.43
CA ARG A 2 -0.83 -8.32 11.03
C ARG A 2 -2.20 -8.30 10.35
N GLU A 3 -3.26 -8.55 11.08
CA GLU A 3 -4.62 -8.49 10.53
C GLU A 3 -4.98 -7.06 10.09
N GLU A 4 -4.60 -6.07 10.88
CA GLU A 4 -4.85 -4.67 10.59
C GLU A 4 -4.01 -4.20 9.39
N ILE A 5 -2.78 -4.69 9.29
CA ILE A 5 -1.91 -4.41 8.14
C ILE A 5 -2.51 -5.03 6.88
N GLU A 6 -3.04 -6.24 6.96
CA GLU A 6 -3.68 -6.89 5.82
C GLU A 6 -4.85 -6.07 5.28
N LYS A 7 -5.58 -5.37 6.14
CA LYS A 7 -6.64 -4.46 5.69
C LYS A 7 -6.10 -3.32 4.84
N VAL A 8 -4.92 -2.81 5.17
CA VAL A 8 -4.25 -1.78 4.36
C VAL A 8 -3.86 -2.35 3.01
N LEU A 9 -3.28 -3.54 2.98
CA LEU A 9 -2.91 -4.21 1.73
C LEU A 9 -4.15 -4.47 0.87
N GLU A 10 -5.24 -4.90 1.47
CA GLU A 10 -6.48 -5.13 0.74
C GLU A 10 -7.05 -3.84 0.16
N ALA A 11 -6.98 -2.74 0.91
CA ALA A 11 -7.39 -1.43 0.41
C ALA A 11 -6.56 -1.01 -0.81
N MET A 12 -5.26 -1.29 -0.80
CA MET A 12 -4.37 -1.03 -1.94
C MET A 12 -4.75 -1.88 -3.15
N ARG A 13 -5.02 -3.16 -2.94
CA ARG A 13 -5.45 -4.08 -4.01
C ARG A 13 -6.75 -3.62 -4.65
N GLU A 14 -7.72 -3.26 -3.84
CA GLU A 14 -9.02 -2.78 -4.32
C GLU A 14 -8.89 -1.46 -5.08
N ASP A 15 -8.05 -0.55 -4.60
CA ASP A 15 -7.81 0.72 -5.28
C ASP A 15 -7.16 0.50 -6.65
N TYR A 16 -6.21 -0.42 -6.74
CA TYR A 16 -5.56 -0.76 -8.02
C TYR A 16 -6.56 -1.32 -9.02
N LYS A 17 -7.44 -2.21 -8.57
CA LYS A 17 -8.49 -2.78 -9.43
C LYS A 17 -9.43 -1.70 -9.94
N ARG A 18 -9.85 -0.78 -9.08
CA ARG A 18 -10.72 0.33 -9.49
C ARG A 18 -10.03 1.25 -10.48
N TRP A 19 -8.79 1.60 -10.23
CA TRP A 19 -7.99 2.44 -11.12
C TRP A 19 -7.83 1.79 -12.49
N SER A 20 -7.49 0.52 -12.53
CA SER A 20 -7.30 -0.24 -13.76
C SER A 20 -8.59 -0.31 -14.57
N ASN A 21 -9.73 -0.58 -13.93
CA ASN A 21 -11.03 -0.64 -14.58
C ASN A 21 -11.47 0.74 -15.10
N ALA A 22 -11.24 1.79 -14.33
CA ALA A 22 -11.59 3.15 -14.75
C ALA A 22 -10.77 3.58 -15.96
N SER A 23 -9.49 3.27 -16.00
CA SER A 23 -8.61 3.54 -17.13
C SER A 23 -9.11 2.81 -18.39
N LYS A 24 -9.54 1.58 -18.23
CA LYS A 24 -10.07 0.76 -19.33
C LYS A 24 -11.36 1.34 -19.89
N LEU A 25 -12.28 1.77 -19.03
CA LEU A 25 -13.54 2.38 -19.45
C LEU A 25 -13.30 3.66 -20.26
N ARG A 26 -12.29 4.44 -19.90
CA ARG A 26 -11.91 5.65 -20.63
C ARG A 26 -11.39 5.34 -22.02
N SER A 27 -10.69 4.23 -22.20
CA SER A 27 -10.14 3.85 -23.51
C SER A 27 -11.19 3.21 -24.44
N GLY A 28 -12.38 2.93 -23.92
CA GLY A 28 -13.45 2.33 -24.71
C GLY A 28 -13.27 0.85 -25.02
N VAL A 29 -12.31 0.21 -24.38
CA VAL A 29 -12.07 -1.22 -24.54
C VAL A 29 -13.08 -1.99 -23.69
N SER A 30 -13.74 -2.98 -24.27
CA SER A 30 -14.67 -3.85 -23.56
C SER A 30 -13.99 -5.16 -23.12
N GLY A 31 -14.41 -5.69 -21.97
CA GLY A 31 -13.86 -6.92 -21.41
C GLY A 31 -12.49 -6.73 -20.75
N VAL A 32 -12.04 -7.71 -19.98
CA VAL A 32 -10.73 -7.67 -19.32
C VAL A 32 -9.67 -8.13 -20.31
N ASP A 33 -8.73 -7.25 -20.63
CA ASP A 33 -7.56 -7.59 -21.44
C ASP A 33 -6.67 -8.54 -20.63
N LYS A 34 -6.10 -9.53 -21.28
CA LYS A 34 -5.20 -10.48 -20.65
C LYS A 34 -4.01 -9.79 -19.98
N ILE A 35 -3.43 -8.78 -20.65
CA ILE A 35 -2.30 -8.02 -20.12
C ILE A 35 -2.73 -7.27 -18.85
N GLN A 36 -3.90 -6.64 -18.88
CA GLN A 36 -4.43 -5.92 -17.72
C GLN A 36 -4.69 -6.86 -16.55
N TYR A 37 -5.26 -8.02 -16.83
CA TYR A 37 -5.48 -9.02 -15.79
C TYR A 37 -4.17 -9.48 -15.15
N GLU A 38 -3.15 -9.74 -15.96
CA GLU A 38 -1.83 -10.13 -15.47
C GLU A 38 -1.21 -9.04 -14.61
N MET A 39 -1.36 -7.77 -15.00
CA MET A 39 -0.86 -6.65 -14.21
C MET A 39 -1.54 -6.55 -12.85
N ILE A 40 -2.84 -6.76 -12.79
CA ILE A 40 -3.61 -6.78 -11.53
C ILE A 40 -3.11 -7.91 -10.63
N VAL A 41 -2.98 -9.10 -11.18
CA VAL A 41 -2.51 -10.28 -10.43
C VAL A 41 -1.10 -10.03 -9.90
N ASN A 42 -0.22 -9.51 -10.74
CA ASN A 42 1.17 -9.24 -10.35
C ASN A 42 1.24 -8.19 -9.23
N TYR A 43 0.44 -7.14 -9.32
CA TYR A 43 0.38 -6.13 -8.27
C TYR A 43 -0.13 -6.73 -6.96
N CYS A 44 -1.25 -7.45 -7.01
CA CYS A 44 -1.85 -8.02 -5.80
C CYS A 44 -0.94 -9.05 -5.13
N ASN A 45 -0.24 -9.86 -5.91
CA ASN A 45 0.68 -10.87 -5.39
C ASN A 45 2.03 -10.29 -4.99
N GLY A 46 2.37 -9.12 -5.51
CA GLY A 46 3.65 -8.48 -5.25
C GLY A 46 3.69 -7.61 -3.99
N LEU A 47 2.56 -7.43 -3.30
CA LEU A 47 2.54 -6.69 -2.06
C LEU A 47 3.19 -7.50 -0.95
N GLU A 48 4.17 -6.90 -0.27
CA GLU A 48 4.93 -7.55 0.78
C GLU A 48 4.96 -6.68 2.04
N VAL A 49 5.08 -7.33 3.19
CA VAL A 49 5.30 -6.66 4.47
C VAL A 49 6.61 -7.15 5.04
N GLU A 50 7.52 -6.23 5.27
CA GLU A 50 8.81 -6.52 5.90
C GLU A 50 8.79 -6.01 7.33
N GLU A 51 9.07 -6.87 8.29
CA GLU A 51 9.11 -6.48 9.69
C GLU A 51 10.50 -5.99 10.06
N ASN A 52 10.56 -4.73 10.49
CA ASN A 52 11.78 -4.10 10.99
C ASN A 52 11.63 -3.81 12.49
N PRO A 53 12.72 -3.52 13.22
CA PRO A 53 12.62 -3.27 14.67
C PRO A 53 11.69 -2.13 15.06
N ARG A 54 11.57 -1.09 14.21
CA ARG A 54 10.77 0.11 14.52
C ARG A 54 9.50 0.22 13.71
N TYR A 55 9.43 -0.42 12.53
CA TYR A 55 8.34 -0.24 11.58
C TYR A 55 7.98 -1.55 10.90
N TRP A 56 6.73 -1.61 10.43
CA TRP A 56 6.32 -2.54 9.40
C TRP A 56 6.43 -1.79 8.07
N LYS A 57 7.18 -2.33 7.14
CA LYS A 57 7.44 -1.71 5.83
C LYS A 57 6.58 -2.38 4.78
N ILE A 58 5.80 -1.59 4.06
CA ILE A 58 4.95 -2.10 2.98
C ILE A 58 5.66 -1.86 1.65
N ILE A 59 5.85 -2.93 0.89
CA ILE A 59 6.56 -2.91 -0.39
C ILE A 59 5.59 -3.34 -1.47
N SER A 60 5.57 -2.59 -2.58
CA SER A 60 4.81 -2.97 -3.76
C SER A 60 5.75 -3.24 -4.93
N THR A 61 5.29 -4.10 -5.84
CA THR A 61 6.02 -4.43 -7.07
C THR A 61 5.17 -3.97 -8.25
N SER A 62 5.77 -3.24 -9.18
CA SER A 62 5.06 -2.70 -10.33
C SER A 62 5.59 -3.24 -11.64
N GLY A 63 4.82 -3.02 -12.72
CA GLY A 63 5.19 -3.43 -14.07
C GLY A 63 5.22 -4.94 -14.22
N SER A 64 6.32 -5.46 -14.76
CA SER A 64 6.52 -6.88 -15.00
C SER A 64 6.99 -7.65 -13.76
N GLY A 65 6.90 -7.05 -12.57
CA GLY A 65 7.33 -7.67 -11.33
C GLY A 65 8.81 -7.45 -11.02
N THR A 66 9.45 -6.51 -11.72
CA THR A 66 10.88 -6.25 -11.58
C THR A 66 11.21 -5.03 -10.74
N GLN A 67 10.26 -4.09 -10.59
CA GLN A 67 10.48 -2.87 -9.82
C GLN A 67 9.77 -2.93 -8.49
N ARG A 68 10.54 -2.84 -7.41
CA ARG A 68 10.02 -2.80 -6.04
C ARG A 68 10.13 -1.37 -5.51
N SER A 69 9.08 -0.91 -4.84
CA SER A 69 9.05 0.40 -4.20
C SER A 69 8.38 0.32 -2.84
N VAL A 70 8.74 1.26 -1.97
CA VAL A 70 8.15 1.35 -0.63
C VAL A 70 6.86 2.13 -0.74
N SER A 71 5.77 1.52 -0.31
CA SER A 71 4.44 2.15 -0.31
C SER A 71 4.16 2.90 0.99
N GLY A 72 4.78 2.51 2.08
CA GLY A 72 4.59 3.18 3.35
C GLY A 72 5.15 2.39 4.50
N PHE A 73 5.00 2.95 5.69
CA PHE A 73 5.45 2.33 6.94
C PHE A 73 4.33 2.37 7.96
N ILE A 74 4.35 1.43 8.90
CA ILE A 74 3.43 1.39 10.03
C ILE A 74 4.28 1.31 11.30
N ALA A 75 4.06 2.25 12.21
CA ALA A 75 4.86 2.36 13.43
C ALA A 75 4.58 1.21 14.38
N LYS A 76 5.64 0.70 14.99
CA LYS A 76 5.55 -0.27 16.08
C LYS A 76 5.47 0.44 17.43
N ALA A 77 5.10 -0.30 18.47
CA ALA A 77 5.07 0.21 19.82
C ALA A 77 6.45 0.73 20.24
N GLY A 78 6.48 1.75 21.07
CA GLY A 78 7.72 2.29 21.62
C GLY A 78 8.31 3.47 20.86
N ASP A 79 7.67 3.93 19.79
CA ASP A 79 8.09 5.14 19.09
C ASP A 79 7.75 6.36 19.95
N LYS A 80 8.69 7.31 20.05
CA LYS A 80 8.51 8.49 20.89
C LYS A 80 7.53 9.51 20.32
N LYS A 81 7.34 9.52 19.01
CA LYS A 81 6.47 10.47 18.31
C LYS A 81 5.15 9.84 17.87
N PHE A 82 5.19 8.60 17.43
CA PHE A 82 4.04 7.94 16.84
C PHE A 82 3.54 6.82 17.74
N ARG A 83 2.22 6.61 17.68
CA ARG A 83 1.55 5.54 18.39
C ARG A 83 1.64 4.24 17.56
N GLU A 84 1.61 3.10 18.24
CA GLU A 84 1.56 1.81 17.55
C GLU A 84 0.41 1.79 16.54
N GLY A 85 0.72 1.38 15.32
CA GLY A 85 -0.24 1.31 14.23
C GLY A 85 -0.35 2.56 13.38
N ASP A 86 0.35 3.66 13.72
CA ASP A 86 0.31 4.88 12.92
C ASP A 86 0.88 4.62 11.52
N MET A 87 0.12 5.05 10.50
CA MET A 87 0.52 4.90 9.10
C MET A 87 1.34 6.10 8.69
N LEU A 88 2.51 5.84 8.11
CA LEU A 88 3.47 6.87 7.71
C LEU A 88 3.76 6.79 6.23
N LYS A 89 3.84 7.95 5.58
CA LYS A 89 4.23 8.05 4.19
C LYS A 89 5.72 7.67 4.06
N ALA A 90 6.08 7.02 2.96
CA ALA A 90 7.47 6.72 2.66
C ALA A 90 8.20 7.99 2.24
N ALA A 91 9.32 8.29 2.88
CA ALA A 91 10.23 9.37 2.47
C ALA A 91 11.40 8.83 1.67
N GLY A 92 11.71 7.53 1.82
CA GLY A 92 12.76 6.84 1.11
C GLY A 92 12.63 5.34 1.32
N TRP A 93 13.57 4.57 0.79
CA TRP A 93 13.51 3.11 0.87
C TRP A 93 13.52 2.60 2.31
N ALA A 94 14.26 3.24 3.19
CA ALA A 94 14.43 2.78 4.56
C ALA A 94 13.84 3.73 5.61
N SER A 95 13.23 4.84 5.19
CA SER A 95 12.82 5.88 6.13
C SER A 95 11.41 6.39 5.84
N PRO A 96 10.56 6.46 6.87
CA PRO A 96 9.26 7.12 6.75
C PRO A 96 9.39 8.63 6.87
N ALA A 97 8.41 9.35 6.34
CA ALA A 97 8.21 10.78 6.61
C ALA A 97 7.66 10.92 8.03
N ARG A 98 8.38 11.64 8.88
CA ARG A 98 8.05 11.75 10.30
C ARG A 98 7.38 13.07 10.68
N ASN A 99 6.78 13.76 9.72
CA ASN A 99 6.08 15.01 9.99
C ASN A 99 4.73 14.79 10.69
N PHE A 100 3.90 13.88 10.19
CA PHE A 100 2.64 13.51 10.83
C PHE A 100 2.16 12.15 10.33
N ALA A 101 1.35 11.47 11.14
CA ALA A 101 0.74 10.20 10.74
C ALA A 101 -0.43 10.44 9.79
N ARG A 102 -0.64 9.50 8.85
CA ARG A 102 -1.72 9.54 7.85
C ARG A 102 -2.97 8.80 8.31
N GLY A 103 -2.92 8.17 9.45
CA GLY A 103 -3.99 7.40 10.04
C GLY A 103 -3.40 6.37 10.98
N ASN A 104 -4.25 5.46 11.47
CA ASN A 104 -3.82 4.39 12.38
C ASN A 104 -4.57 3.11 12.07
N VAL A 105 -3.83 2.03 11.82
CA VAL A 105 -4.43 0.74 11.44
C VAL A 105 -5.23 0.10 12.58
N LEU A 106 -4.85 0.35 13.83
CA LEU A 106 -5.57 -0.19 14.99
C LEU A 106 -6.90 0.50 15.21
N ASP A 107 -6.98 1.80 14.88
CA ASP A 107 -8.22 2.57 14.93
C ASP A 107 -9.06 2.41 13.66
N GLY A 108 -8.46 1.93 12.58
CA GLY A 108 -9.09 1.88 11.28
C GLY A 108 -9.17 3.24 10.58
N THR A 109 -8.47 4.27 11.08
CA THR A 109 -8.50 5.61 10.50
C THR A 109 -7.50 5.71 9.35
N GLY A 110 -7.88 6.43 8.30
CA GLY A 110 -7.01 6.71 7.16
C GLY A 110 -6.87 5.55 6.16
N VAL A 111 -7.42 4.38 6.45
CA VAL A 111 -7.35 3.23 5.55
C VAL A 111 -8.07 3.53 4.22
N ASP A 112 -9.15 4.28 4.27
CA ASP A 112 -9.90 4.68 3.08
C ASP A 112 -9.11 5.64 2.17
N SER A 113 -8.10 6.29 2.70
CA SER A 113 -7.25 7.21 1.96
C SER A 113 -6.02 6.55 1.34
N VAL A 114 -5.79 5.28 1.64
CA VAL A 114 -4.67 4.51 1.08
C VAL A 114 -4.95 4.24 -0.39
N ARG A 115 -3.94 4.45 -1.23
CA ARG A 115 -4.01 4.22 -2.67
C ARG A 115 -3.06 3.10 -3.06
N TRP A 116 -3.23 2.58 -4.27
CA TRP A 116 -2.33 1.55 -4.78
C TRP A 116 -0.88 2.03 -4.89
N THR A 117 -0.69 3.34 -4.95
CA THR A 117 0.63 3.97 -4.95
C THR A 117 1.22 4.10 -3.55
N GLY A 118 0.44 3.88 -2.52
CA GLY A 118 0.90 3.84 -1.14
C GLY A 118 0.13 4.74 -0.18
N ILE A 119 0.71 4.90 0.99
CA ILE A 119 0.23 5.80 2.03
C ILE A 119 0.73 7.20 1.70
N GLY A 120 -0.19 8.12 1.49
CA GLY A 120 0.19 9.46 1.04
C GLY A 120 -0.32 10.63 1.85
#